data_349481353404310c54fe86c43f9c07cd
#
_entry.id   349481353404310c54fe86c43f9c07cd
#
_cell.length_a   1.000
_cell.length_b   1.000
_cell.length_c   1.000
_cell.angle_alpha   90.00
_cell.angle_beta   90.00
_cell.angle_gamma   90.00
#
_symmetry.space_group_name_H-M   'P 1'
#
loop_
_entity.id
_entity.type
_entity.pdbx_description
1 polymer ?
#
loop_
_entity_poly.entity_id
_entity_poly.type
_entity_poly.pdbx_seq_one_letter_code
_entity_poly.pdbx_strand_id
1 'polypeptide(L)'
;MEKKNKQSLFAAPNGKSYLIPFILITSLFLLWGFAHGLLDVLNKHFQGAFTMTKAESGLVQFSTYIAYFLMALPAGMFMKRYGYKKGIILGLLLFAAGAFAFIPAAFLHSATPFLVALFIIACGLCILETAANPYSTILGPTESGAQRLNLSQSFNGLGWILGPLVGGALIFGGAQDDPFTLTKPYILVGGIVLLVAILFFFTRLPEIKVEEQEENRLDTKLPATSMWRHGQFVRAVIAQFCYCAAQTGIFSFFINYVTELDPQMTNIEASRILAFGGMALFMIGRLSGSFTMKWMAPGKLLTWFALADAICMALVIVSAGTISLYALYISFFFMSIMFPTIFALGLEGMGAYT
;
A
#
# COMPACT_ATOMS: atom_id res chain seq x y z
N MET A 1 1.78 -15.95 -40.50
CA MET A 1 1.68 -14.93 -39.43
C MET A 1 0.20 -14.82 -39.09
N GLU A 2 -0.27 -15.62 -38.12
CA GLU A 2 -1.64 -15.54 -37.63
C GLU A 2 -1.79 -14.21 -36.90
N LYS A 3 -2.75 -13.40 -37.31
CA LYS A 3 -3.21 -12.24 -36.54
C LYS A 3 -3.77 -12.77 -35.22
N LYS A 4 -2.95 -12.77 -34.13
CA LYS A 4 -3.47 -12.93 -32.78
C LYS A 4 -4.56 -11.89 -32.58
N ASN A 5 -5.81 -12.36 -32.59
CA ASN A 5 -6.97 -11.57 -32.27
C ASN A 5 -6.70 -10.97 -30.87
N LYS A 6 -6.44 -9.67 -30.78
CA LYS A 6 -6.21 -8.99 -29.50
C LYS A 6 -7.52 -9.01 -28.73
N GLN A 7 -7.73 -10.07 -27.94
CA GLN A 7 -8.86 -10.09 -26.99
C GLN A 7 -8.75 -8.86 -26.08
N SER A 8 -9.88 -8.24 -25.81
CA SER A 8 -9.91 -7.09 -24.90
C SER A 8 -9.36 -7.51 -23.54
N LEU A 9 -8.59 -6.63 -22.91
CA LEU A 9 -7.98 -6.82 -21.58
C LEU A 9 -9.01 -7.24 -20.51
N PHE A 10 -10.28 -6.93 -20.74
CA PHE A 10 -11.41 -7.14 -19.84
C PHE A 10 -12.49 -8.07 -20.43
N ALA A 11 -12.15 -8.87 -21.44
CA ALA A 11 -13.09 -9.80 -22.05
C ALA A 11 -13.36 -10.96 -21.08
N ALA A 12 -14.63 -11.21 -20.81
CA ALA A 12 -15.07 -12.39 -20.08
C ALA A 12 -15.24 -13.59 -21.04
N PRO A 13 -15.11 -14.83 -20.55
CA PRO A 13 -15.30 -16.03 -21.37
C PRO A 13 -16.68 -16.11 -22.04
N ASN A 14 -17.69 -15.47 -21.46
CA ASN A 14 -19.09 -15.42 -21.96
C ASN A 14 -19.38 -14.23 -22.88
N GLY A 15 -18.35 -13.53 -23.40
CA GLY A 15 -18.48 -12.37 -24.27
C GLY A 15 -18.88 -11.05 -23.57
N LYS A 16 -19.10 -11.07 -22.26
CA LYS A 16 -19.35 -9.86 -21.46
C LYS A 16 -18.04 -9.15 -21.14
N SER A 17 -18.11 -7.89 -20.73
CA SER A 17 -16.94 -7.13 -20.30
C SER A 17 -16.86 -7.07 -18.77
N TYR A 18 -15.67 -7.31 -18.22
CA TYR A 18 -15.36 -7.12 -16.80
C TYR A 18 -14.87 -5.71 -16.48
N LEU A 19 -15.04 -4.74 -17.38
CA LEU A 19 -14.54 -3.39 -17.19
C LEU A 19 -15.08 -2.73 -15.90
N ILE A 20 -16.40 -2.82 -15.64
CA ILE A 20 -17.01 -2.23 -14.44
C ILE A 20 -16.48 -2.89 -13.15
N PRO A 21 -16.48 -4.24 -12.99
CA PRO A 21 -15.82 -4.88 -11.87
C PRO A 21 -14.35 -4.47 -11.71
N PHE A 22 -13.61 -4.36 -12.82
CA PHE A 22 -12.22 -3.97 -12.79
C PHE A 22 -12.02 -2.51 -12.30
N ILE A 23 -12.84 -1.56 -12.76
CA ILE A 23 -12.80 -0.17 -12.28
C ILE A 23 -13.06 -0.11 -10.77
N LEU A 24 -14.06 -0.86 -10.28
CA LEU A 24 -14.36 -0.92 -8.85
C LEU A 24 -13.19 -1.52 -8.05
N ILE A 25 -12.61 -2.62 -8.51
CA ILE A 25 -11.43 -3.21 -7.84
C ILE A 25 -10.26 -2.23 -7.87
N THR A 26 -10.03 -1.55 -8.99
CA THR A 26 -8.95 -0.56 -9.13
C THR A 26 -9.14 0.62 -8.18
N SER A 27 -10.39 1.04 -7.90
CA SER A 27 -10.67 2.08 -6.92
C SER A 27 -10.22 1.70 -5.49
N LEU A 28 -10.23 0.41 -5.15
CA LEU A 28 -9.72 -0.07 -3.86
C LEU A 28 -8.22 0.17 -3.72
N PHE A 29 -7.46 -0.01 -4.81
CA PHE A 29 -6.03 0.28 -4.83
C PHE A 29 -5.74 1.76 -4.63
N LEU A 30 -6.54 2.64 -5.25
CA LEU A 30 -6.45 4.09 -5.05
C LEU A 30 -6.72 4.46 -3.58
N LEU A 31 -7.81 3.95 -2.99
CA LEU A 31 -8.17 4.19 -1.59
C LEU A 31 -7.11 3.66 -0.63
N TRP A 32 -6.56 2.50 -0.91
CA TRP A 32 -5.49 1.91 -0.11
C TRP A 32 -4.23 2.77 -0.14
N GLY A 33 -3.77 3.18 -1.32
CA GLY A 33 -2.61 4.09 -1.45
C GLY A 33 -2.85 5.45 -0.79
N PHE A 34 -4.06 6.00 -0.92
CA PHE A 34 -4.45 7.25 -0.30
C PHE A 34 -4.40 7.18 1.25
N ALA A 35 -4.94 6.11 1.83
CA ALA A 35 -4.92 5.92 3.28
C ALA A 35 -3.49 5.83 3.84
N HIS A 36 -2.59 5.12 3.14
CA HIS A 36 -1.17 5.04 3.55
C HIS A 36 -0.46 6.39 3.41
N GLY A 37 -0.69 7.13 2.33
CA GLY A 37 -0.12 8.46 2.16
C GLY A 37 -0.60 9.47 3.21
N LEU A 38 -1.82 9.32 3.73
CA LEU A 38 -2.30 10.11 4.86
C LEU A 38 -1.55 9.81 6.17
N LEU A 39 -1.17 8.55 6.40
CA LEU A 39 -0.44 8.13 7.60
C LEU A 39 0.87 8.89 7.80
N ASP A 40 1.59 9.15 6.71
CA ASP A 40 2.88 9.85 6.76
C ASP A 40 2.71 11.31 7.22
N VAL A 41 1.63 11.96 6.80
CA VAL A 41 1.26 13.31 7.26
C VAL A 41 0.78 13.30 8.71
N LEU A 42 0.03 12.27 9.09
CA LEU A 42 -0.54 12.12 10.42
C LEU A 42 0.54 11.98 11.50
N ASN A 43 1.63 11.28 11.21
CA ASN A 43 2.75 11.12 12.12
C ASN A 43 3.26 12.47 12.63
N LYS A 44 3.49 13.42 11.72
CA LYS A 44 3.95 14.76 12.07
C LYS A 44 2.92 15.57 12.86
N HIS A 45 1.64 15.45 12.50
CA HIS A 45 0.57 16.18 13.20
C HIS A 45 0.41 15.70 14.65
N PHE A 46 0.53 14.39 14.90
CA PHE A 46 0.43 13.83 16.28
C PHE A 46 1.50 14.38 17.21
N GLN A 47 2.68 14.70 16.70
CA GLN A 47 3.75 15.31 17.50
C GLN A 47 3.33 16.68 18.06
N GLY A 48 2.63 17.52 17.26
CA GLY A 48 2.10 18.81 17.69
C GLY A 48 0.85 18.66 18.55
N ALA A 49 -0.20 18.01 18.00
CA ALA A 49 -1.53 17.96 18.64
C ALA A 49 -1.53 17.22 19.99
N PHE A 50 -0.65 16.25 20.20
CA PHE A 50 -0.60 15.43 21.43
C PHE A 50 0.73 15.55 22.19
N THR A 51 1.57 16.51 21.82
CA THR A 51 2.91 16.72 22.44
C THR A 51 3.75 15.44 22.51
N MET A 52 3.61 14.59 21.48
CA MET A 52 4.33 13.31 21.40
C MET A 52 5.76 13.52 20.91
N THR A 53 6.68 12.73 21.47
CA THR A 53 8.03 12.62 20.93
C THR A 53 8.01 11.97 19.53
N LYS A 54 9.09 12.13 18.76
CA LYS A 54 9.24 11.45 17.45
C LYS A 54 9.11 9.92 17.58
N ALA A 55 9.65 9.35 18.65
CA ALA A 55 9.55 7.90 18.90
C ALA A 55 8.10 7.48 19.19
N GLU A 56 7.40 8.23 20.02
CA GLU A 56 5.99 7.95 20.35
C GLU A 56 5.08 8.12 19.13
N SER A 57 5.35 9.07 18.24
CA SER A 57 4.58 9.25 17.01
C SER A 57 4.70 8.04 16.06
N GLY A 58 5.72 7.21 16.19
CA GLY A 58 5.83 5.92 15.51
C GLY A 58 4.71 4.93 15.86
N LEU A 59 3.96 5.16 16.96
CA LEU A 59 2.75 4.38 17.29
C LEU A 59 1.66 4.49 16.22
N VAL A 60 1.65 5.54 15.41
CA VAL A 60 0.76 5.69 14.25
C VAL A 60 1.01 4.54 13.25
N GLN A 61 2.26 4.32 12.88
CA GLN A 61 2.65 3.24 11.98
C GLN A 61 2.51 1.89 12.66
N PHE A 62 2.93 1.78 13.92
CA PHE A 62 2.79 0.54 14.69
C PHE A 62 1.34 0.08 14.76
N SER A 63 0.40 0.96 15.08
CA SER A 63 -1.05 0.64 15.13
C SER A 63 -1.55 0.07 13.80
N THR A 64 -1.09 0.64 12.67
CA THR A 64 -1.47 0.19 11.34
C THR A 64 -0.86 -1.18 11.01
N TYR A 65 0.46 -1.34 11.19
CA TYR A 65 1.13 -2.57 10.77
C TYR A 65 0.85 -3.76 11.69
N ILE A 66 0.58 -3.54 12.98
CA ILE A 66 0.15 -4.63 13.87
C ILE A 66 -1.25 -5.15 13.47
N ALA A 67 -2.14 -4.27 12.97
CA ALA A 67 -3.42 -4.69 12.41
C ALA A 67 -3.24 -5.58 11.18
N TYR A 68 -2.32 -5.23 10.26
CA TYR A 68 -1.98 -6.08 9.11
C TYR A 68 -1.45 -7.45 9.54
N PHE A 69 -0.54 -7.47 10.52
CA PHE A 69 0.01 -8.72 11.05
C PHE A 69 -1.09 -9.63 11.63
N LEU A 70 -2.00 -9.08 12.41
CA LEU A 70 -3.07 -9.85 13.05
C LEU A 70 -4.17 -10.27 12.08
N MET A 71 -4.48 -9.42 11.07
CA MET A 71 -5.62 -9.65 10.16
C MET A 71 -5.27 -10.43 8.91
N ALA A 72 -4.01 -10.59 8.54
CA ALA A 72 -3.62 -11.25 7.28
C ALA A 72 -4.18 -12.69 7.17
N LEU A 73 -4.03 -13.51 8.20
CA LEU A 73 -4.56 -14.88 8.23
C LEU A 73 -6.09 -14.91 8.38
N PRO A 74 -6.73 -14.19 9.32
CA PRO A 74 -8.17 -14.11 9.41
C PRO A 74 -8.85 -13.63 8.11
N ALA A 75 -8.26 -12.64 7.41
CA ALA A 75 -8.76 -12.15 6.14
C ALA A 75 -8.80 -13.24 5.07
N GLY A 76 -7.70 -14.00 4.91
CA GLY A 76 -7.64 -15.13 3.97
C GLY A 76 -8.65 -16.22 4.31
N MET A 77 -8.76 -16.61 5.59
CA MET A 77 -9.76 -17.60 6.05
C MET A 77 -11.20 -17.13 5.84
N PHE A 78 -11.47 -15.84 6.08
CA PHE A 78 -12.79 -15.26 5.83
C PHE A 78 -13.17 -15.34 4.35
N MET A 79 -12.25 -14.97 3.46
CA MET A 79 -12.50 -15.01 2.01
C MET A 79 -12.67 -16.44 1.48
N LYS A 80 -11.90 -17.40 2.01
CA LYS A 80 -12.09 -18.82 1.68
C LYS A 80 -13.48 -19.32 2.05
N ARG A 81 -14.02 -18.89 3.21
CA ARG A 81 -15.33 -19.34 3.69
C ARG A 81 -16.52 -18.59 3.09
N TYR A 82 -16.42 -17.28 2.90
CA TYR A 82 -17.54 -16.41 2.55
C TYR A 82 -17.46 -15.79 1.17
N GLY A 83 -16.33 -15.97 0.47
CA GLY A 83 -16.05 -15.42 -0.85
C GLY A 83 -15.49 -14.00 -0.83
N TYR A 84 -14.88 -13.62 -1.94
CA TYR A 84 -14.16 -12.35 -2.07
C TYR A 84 -15.07 -11.12 -1.97
N LYS A 85 -16.27 -11.16 -2.56
CA LYS A 85 -17.22 -10.03 -2.51
C LYS A 85 -17.58 -9.65 -1.08
N LYS A 86 -17.89 -10.65 -0.24
CA LYS A 86 -18.23 -10.40 1.18
C LYS A 86 -17.01 -9.89 1.96
N GLY A 87 -15.81 -10.39 1.63
CA GLY A 87 -14.56 -9.90 2.19
C GLY A 87 -14.33 -8.41 1.86
N ILE A 88 -14.49 -8.03 0.59
CA ILE A 88 -14.35 -6.62 0.16
C ILE A 88 -15.36 -5.72 0.89
N ILE A 89 -16.63 -6.12 0.98
CA ILE A 89 -17.65 -5.33 1.68
C ILE A 89 -17.30 -5.18 3.17
N LEU A 90 -16.89 -6.27 3.83
CA LEU A 90 -16.45 -6.21 5.23
C LEU A 90 -15.25 -5.29 5.40
N GLY A 91 -14.24 -5.38 4.54
CA GLY A 91 -13.07 -4.51 4.56
C GLY A 91 -13.43 -3.03 4.40
N LEU A 92 -14.32 -2.71 3.46
CA LEU A 92 -14.81 -1.33 3.25
C LEU A 92 -15.61 -0.83 4.45
N LEU A 93 -16.45 -1.66 5.06
CA LEU A 93 -17.22 -1.28 6.25
C LEU A 93 -16.31 -1.04 7.47
N LEU A 94 -15.30 -1.88 7.68
CA LEU A 94 -14.30 -1.65 8.73
C LEU A 94 -13.49 -0.38 8.47
N PHE A 95 -13.09 -0.14 7.22
CA PHE A 95 -12.40 1.09 6.87
C PHE A 95 -13.28 2.32 7.17
N ALA A 96 -14.52 2.33 6.72
CA ALA A 96 -15.46 3.44 6.98
C ALA A 96 -15.72 3.62 8.48
N ALA A 97 -15.96 2.53 9.22
CA ALA A 97 -16.17 2.58 10.66
C ALA A 97 -14.96 3.17 11.41
N GLY A 98 -13.74 2.75 11.07
CA GLY A 98 -12.53 3.32 11.63
C GLY A 98 -12.33 4.79 11.26
N ALA A 99 -12.65 5.19 10.01
CA ALA A 99 -12.57 6.58 9.58
C ALA A 99 -13.58 7.47 10.36
N PHE A 100 -14.81 7.02 10.56
CA PHE A 100 -15.80 7.76 11.35
C PHE A 100 -15.49 7.71 12.85
N ALA A 101 -14.74 6.73 13.35
CA ALA A 101 -14.30 6.68 14.75
C ALA A 101 -13.32 7.82 15.10
N PHE A 102 -12.75 8.52 14.11
CA PHE A 102 -12.00 9.76 14.35
C PHE A 102 -12.87 10.86 14.98
N ILE A 103 -14.18 10.87 14.69
CA ILE A 103 -15.11 11.88 15.27
C ILE A 103 -15.17 11.74 16.80
N PRO A 104 -15.59 10.61 17.38
CA PRO A 104 -15.60 10.47 18.84
C PRO A 104 -14.19 10.53 19.44
N ALA A 105 -13.14 10.11 18.72
CA ALA A 105 -11.77 10.20 19.20
C ALA A 105 -11.32 11.65 19.47
N ALA A 106 -11.79 12.61 18.66
CA ALA A 106 -11.44 14.02 18.82
C ALA A 106 -11.98 14.61 20.13
N PHE A 107 -13.13 14.14 20.63
CA PHE A 107 -13.70 14.62 21.90
C PHE A 107 -12.92 14.13 23.13
N LEU A 108 -12.11 13.08 22.99
CA LEU A 108 -11.36 12.49 24.09
C LEU A 108 -9.99 13.16 24.33
N HIS A 109 -9.58 14.08 23.46
CA HIS A 109 -8.33 14.83 23.54
C HIS A 109 -7.09 13.96 23.88
N SER A 110 -7.02 12.76 23.32
CA SER A 110 -5.95 11.78 23.53
C SER A 110 -5.57 11.10 22.23
N ALA A 111 -4.30 10.71 22.08
CA ALA A 111 -3.83 10.00 20.90
C ALA A 111 -4.38 8.57 20.79
N THR A 112 -4.58 7.88 21.93
CA THR A 112 -4.98 6.46 21.97
C THR A 112 -6.26 6.14 21.19
N PRO A 113 -7.37 6.89 21.31
CA PRO A 113 -8.57 6.62 20.52
C PRO A 113 -8.35 6.73 19.01
N PHE A 114 -7.49 7.66 18.56
CA PHE A 114 -7.12 7.77 17.14
C PHE A 114 -6.28 6.57 16.68
N LEU A 115 -5.36 6.08 17.53
CA LEU A 115 -4.59 4.87 17.22
C LEU A 115 -5.49 3.64 17.10
N VAL A 116 -6.53 3.52 17.95
CA VAL A 116 -7.54 2.45 17.84
C VAL A 116 -8.35 2.60 16.54
N ALA A 117 -8.74 3.82 16.17
CA ALA A 117 -9.44 4.08 14.92
C ALA A 117 -8.58 3.72 13.71
N LEU A 118 -7.28 4.04 13.72
CA LEU A 118 -6.31 3.63 12.70
C LEU A 118 -6.15 2.11 12.62
N PHE A 119 -6.13 1.43 13.76
CA PHE A 119 -6.09 -0.03 13.81
C PHE A 119 -7.31 -0.64 13.09
N ILE A 120 -8.52 -0.10 13.34
CA ILE A 120 -9.74 -0.55 12.68
C ILE A 120 -9.69 -0.29 11.17
N ILE A 121 -9.23 0.89 10.74
CA ILE A 121 -8.99 1.21 9.32
C ILE A 121 -8.05 0.17 8.70
N ALA A 122 -6.93 -0.10 9.37
CA ALA A 122 -5.90 -0.99 8.86
C ALA A 122 -6.37 -2.46 8.78
N CYS A 123 -7.22 -2.91 9.70
CA CYS A 123 -7.91 -4.21 9.57
C CYS A 123 -8.73 -4.26 8.27
N GLY A 124 -9.48 -3.19 7.98
CA GLY A 124 -10.22 -3.06 6.72
C GLY A 124 -9.31 -3.08 5.49
N LEU A 125 -8.24 -2.29 5.51
CA LEU A 125 -7.25 -2.22 4.41
C LEU A 125 -6.57 -3.57 4.16
N CYS A 126 -6.20 -4.31 5.19
CA CYS A 126 -5.62 -5.64 5.07
C CYS A 126 -6.57 -6.62 4.35
N ILE A 127 -7.86 -6.62 4.72
CA ILE A 127 -8.88 -7.44 4.06
C ILE A 127 -9.02 -7.04 2.59
N LEU A 128 -9.07 -5.73 2.30
CA LEU A 128 -9.19 -5.22 0.93
C LEU A 128 -8.01 -5.62 0.07
N GLU A 129 -6.79 -5.48 0.57
CA GLU A 129 -5.56 -5.83 -0.14
C GLU A 129 -5.49 -7.33 -0.44
N THR A 130 -5.81 -8.17 0.56
CA THR A 130 -5.85 -9.63 0.41
C THR A 130 -6.88 -10.06 -0.64
N ALA A 131 -7.97 -9.32 -0.80
CA ALA A 131 -8.99 -9.60 -1.81
C ALA A 131 -8.66 -9.03 -3.18
N ALA A 132 -8.25 -7.76 -3.26
CA ALA A 132 -8.14 -7.01 -4.51
C ALA A 132 -7.00 -7.51 -5.41
N ASN A 133 -5.86 -7.93 -4.83
CA ASN A 133 -4.72 -8.43 -5.59
C ASN A 133 -5.09 -9.64 -6.47
N PRO A 134 -5.56 -10.78 -5.92
CA PRO A 134 -5.95 -11.92 -6.76
C PRO A 134 -7.16 -11.60 -7.64
N TYR A 135 -8.09 -10.80 -7.14
CA TYR A 135 -9.30 -10.48 -7.89
C TYR A 135 -9.00 -9.69 -9.16
N SER A 136 -8.07 -8.75 -9.14
CA SER A 136 -7.67 -7.98 -10.33
C SER A 136 -7.07 -8.87 -11.43
N THR A 137 -6.41 -9.98 -11.07
CA THR A 137 -5.77 -10.87 -12.04
C THR A 137 -6.76 -11.75 -12.80
N ILE A 138 -7.94 -12.02 -12.25
CA ILE A 138 -8.95 -12.91 -12.85
C ILE A 138 -10.03 -12.18 -13.66
N LEU A 139 -10.08 -10.84 -13.60
CA LEU A 139 -11.08 -10.04 -14.32
C LEU A 139 -10.75 -9.90 -15.83
N GLY A 140 -10.53 -11.01 -16.50
CA GLY A 140 -10.24 -11.07 -17.93
C GLY A 140 -9.37 -12.28 -18.29
N PRO A 141 -8.78 -12.33 -19.51
CA PRO A 141 -7.94 -13.42 -19.96
C PRO A 141 -6.74 -13.68 -19.03
N THR A 142 -6.42 -14.94 -18.76
CA THR A 142 -5.36 -15.37 -17.84
C THR A 142 -4.00 -14.77 -18.21
N GLU A 143 -3.68 -14.73 -19.51
CA GLU A 143 -2.40 -14.24 -20.04
C GLU A 143 -2.15 -12.74 -19.72
N SER A 144 -3.20 -11.99 -19.47
CA SER A 144 -3.13 -10.56 -19.15
C SER A 144 -3.34 -10.22 -17.67
N GLY A 145 -3.37 -11.24 -16.79
CA GLY A 145 -3.57 -11.06 -15.35
C GLY A 145 -2.55 -10.13 -14.71
N ALA A 146 -1.26 -10.34 -14.98
CA ALA A 146 -0.18 -9.47 -14.50
C ALA A 146 -0.31 -8.03 -15.01
N GLN A 147 -0.76 -7.81 -16.24
CA GLN A 147 -0.97 -6.47 -16.81
C GLN A 147 -2.11 -5.75 -16.08
N ARG A 148 -3.21 -6.44 -15.77
CA ARG A 148 -4.32 -5.87 -15.01
C ARG A 148 -3.91 -5.51 -13.58
N LEU A 149 -3.15 -6.38 -12.91
CA LEU A 149 -2.63 -6.09 -11.58
C LEU A 149 -1.72 -4.86 -11.59
N ASN A 150 -0.78 -4.77 -12.56
CA ASN A 150 0.11 -3.61 -12.69
C ASN A 150 -0.67 -2.31 -12.96
N LEU A 151 -1.73 -2.38 -13.76
CA LEU A 151 -2.61 -1.23 -13.99
C LEU A 151 -3.31 -0.80 -12.70
N SER A 152 -3.85 -1.74 -11.93
CA SER A 152 -4.46 -1.44 -10.62
C SER A 152 -3.45 -0.86 -9.63
N GLN A 153 -2.24 -1.40 -9.58
CA GLN A 153 -1.15 -0.89 -8.73
C GLN A 153 -0.68 0.52 -9.13
N SER A 154 -0.86 0.94 -10.37
CA SER A 154 -0.57 2.32 -10.78
C SER A 154 -1.53 3.31 -10.11
N PHE A 155 -2.80 2.94 -9.91
CA PHE A 155 -3.75 3.74 -9.15
C PHE A 155 -3.44 3.77 -7.65
N ASN A 156 -2.86 2.72 -7.10
CA ASN A 156 -2.30 2.75 -5.76
C ASN A 156 -1.19 3.82 -5.65
N GLY A 157 -0.25 3.85 -6.61
CA GLY A 157 0.77 4.89 -6.67
C GLY A 157 0.20 6.31 -6.72
N LEU A 158 -0.90 6.52 -7.47
CA LEU A 158 -1.61 7.79 -7.48
C LEU A 158 -2.20 8.12 -6.10
N GLY A 159 -2.72 7.13 -5.39
CA GLY A 159 -3.19 7.29 -4.01
C GLY A 159 -2.11 7.80 -3.06
N TRP A 160 -0.89 7.25 -3.16
CA TRP A 160 0.27 7.68 -2.39
C TRP A 160 0.68 9.15 -2.66
N ILE A 161 0.41 9.68 -3.85
CA ILE A 161 0.62 11.10 -4.17
C ILE A 161 -0.50 11.96 -3.57
N LEU A 162 -1.75 11.52 -3.75
CA LEU A 162 -2.92 12.29 -3.29
C LEU A 162 -3.02 12.34 -1.75
N GLY A 163 -2.57 11.30 -1.03
CA GLY A 163 -2.59 11.24 0.43
C GLY A 163 -1.88 12.43 1.08
N PRO A 164 -0.60 12.66 0.86
CA PRO A 164 0.12 13.79 1.42
C PRO A 164 -0.39 15.14 0.95
N LEU A 165 -0.89 15.26 -0.30
CA LEU A 165 -1.46 16.51 -0.81
C LEU A 165 -2.72 16.90 -0.05
N VAL A 166 -3.68 15.97 0.04
CA VAL A 166 -4.95 16.21 0.73
C VAL A 166 -4.74 16.30 2.23
N GLY A 167 -3.93 15.40 2.80
CA GLY A 167 -3.58 15.41 4.22
C GLY A 167 -2.86 16.71 4.61
N GLY A 168 -1.86 17.12 3.83
CA GLY A 168 -1.14 18.38 4.05
C GLY A 168 -2.06 19.58 4.04
N ALA A 169 -2.98 19.64 3.05
CA ALA A 169 -3.92 20.76 2.93
C ALA A 169 -4.98 20.79 4.05
N LEU A 170 -5.55 19.64 4.41
CA LEU A 170 -6.66 19.56 5.37
C LEU A 170 -6.19 19.49 6.83
N ILE A 171 -5.06 18.83 7.09
CA ILE A 171 -4.55 18.62 8.44
C ILE A 171 -3.71 19.84 8.87
N PHE A 172 -2.73 20.26 8.07
CA PHE A 172 -1.87 21.38 8.42
C PHE A 172 -2.45 22.76 8.06
N GLY A 173 -3.53 22.81 7.25
CA GLY A 173 -4.26 24.05 6.96
C GLY A 173 -5.19 24.49 8.09
N GLY A 174 -5.41 23.66 9.12
CA GLY A 174 -6.15 23.98 10.34
C GLY A 174 -5.25 24.37 11.51
N ALA A 175 -5.84 24.58 12.69
CA ALA A 175 -5.09 24.80 13.92
C ALA A 175 -4.25 23.53 14.25
N GLN A 176 -2.94 23.69 14.44
CA GLN A 176 -2.03 22.55 14.64
C GLN A 176 -2.31 21.75 15.92
N ASP A 177 -2.87 22.40 16.93
CA ASP A 177 -3.14 21.83 18.26
C ASP A 177 -4.62 21.38 18.41
N ASP A 178 -5.44 21.46 17.35
CA ASP A 178 -6.84 21.06 17.40
C ASP A 178 -7.03 19.61 16.88
N PRO A 179 -7.36 18.64 17.77
CA PRO A 179 -7.63 17.27 17.36
C PRO A 179 -8.77 17.12 16.34
N PHE A 180 -9.71 18.08 16.29
CA PHE A 180 -10.79 18.06 15.30
C PHE A 180 -10.31 18.28 13.87
N THR A 181 -9.15 18.87 13.69
CA THR A 181 -8.53 19.02 12.36
C THR A 181 -8.29 17.66 11.69
N LEU A 182 -8.00 16.62 12.47
CA LEU A 182 -7.84 15.24 11.99
C LEU A 182 -9.13 14.62 11.46
N THR A 183 -10.29 15.05 11.95
CA THR A 183 -11.57 14.44 11.58
C THR A 183 -11.95 14.74 10.12
N LYS A 184 -11.58 15.90 9.59
CA LYS A 184 -11.98 16.37 8.25
C LYS A 184 -11.57 15.41 7.12
N PRO A 185 -10.29 15.05 6.96
CA PRO A 185 -9.89 14.10 5.91
C PRO A 185 -10.49 12.71 6.11
N TYR A 186 -10.64 12.26 7.35
CA TYR A 186 -11.18 10.93 7.63
C TYR A 186 -12.69 10.85 7.43
N ILE A 187 -13.45 11.89 7.72
CA ILE A 187 -14.88 11.97 7.36
C ILE A 187 -15.07 11.92 5.85
N LEU A 188 -14.27 12.69 5.11
CA LEU A 188 -14.31 12.68 3.64
C LEU A 188 -14.03 11.29 3.09
N VAL A 189 -12.94 10.65 3.55
CA VAL A 189 -12.55 9.30 3.13
C VAL A 189 -13.59 8.28 3.55
N GLY A 190 -14.06 8.33 4.79
CA GLY A 190 -15.11 7.43 5.29
C GLY A 190 -16.39 7.49 4.45
N GLY A 191 -16.79 8.70 4.04
CA GLY A 191 -17.93 8.90 3.13
C GLY A 191 -17.71 8.29 1.75
N ILE A 192 -16.52 8.50 1.16
CA ILE A 192 -16.15 7.91 -0.15
C ILE A 192 -16.11 6.37 -0.04
N VAL A 193 -15.47 5.83 1.00
CA VAL A 193 -15.37 4.39 1.23
C VAL A 193 -16.75 3.75 1.42
N LEU A 194 -17.64 4.41 2.15
CA LEU A 194 -19.02 3.94 2.32
C LEU A 194 -19.79 3.95 1.01
N LEU A 195 -19.63 4.98 0.18
CA LEU A 195 -20.20 5.03 -1.16
C LEU A 195 -19.68 3.86 -2.02
N VAL A 196 -18.37 3.60 -1.99
CA VAL A 196 -17.77 2.45 -2.70
C VAL A 196 -18.31 1.14 -2.16
N ALA A 197 -18.51 0.99 -0.85
CA ALA A 197 -19.14 -0.20 -0.26
C ALA A 197 -20.55 -0.45 -0.78
N ILE A 198 -21.35 0.61 -0.89
CA ILE A 198 -22.70 0.57 -1.47
C ILE A 198 -22.64 0.14 -2.94
N LEU A 199 -21.71 0.71 -3.73
CA LEU A 199 -21.54 0.31 -5.13
C LEU A 199 -21.14 -1.17 -5.26
N PHE A 200 -20.24 -1.67 -4.41
CA PHE A 200 -19.88 -3.09 -4.38
C PHE A 200 -21.05 -3.98 -3.99
N PHE A 201 -21.89 -3.53 -3.05
CA PHE A 201 -23.05 -4.30 -2.60
C PHE A 201 -24.02 -4.56 -3.77
N PHE A 202 -24.33 -3.55 -4.60
CA PHE A 202 -25.23 -3.65 -5.72
C PHE A 202 -24.60 -4.25 -6.98
N THR A 203 -23.26 -4.22 -7.11
CA THR A 203 -22.58 -4.77 -8.29
C THR A 203 -22.48 -6.29 -8.21
N ARG A 204 -22.88 -6.95 -9.30
CA ARG A 204 -22.66 -8.39 -9.46
C ARG A 204 -21.20 -8.62 -9.86
N LEU A 205 -20.40 -9.08 -8.92
CA LEU A 205 -19.03 -9.48 -9.18
C LEU A 205 -19.01 -10.95 -9.60
N PRO A 206 -18.14 -11.34 -10.57
CA PRO A 206 -17.93 -12.74 -10.89
C PRO A 206 -17.39 -13.48 -9.67
N GLU A 207 -17.98 -14.62 -9.32
CA GLU A 207 -17.48 -15.45 -8.23
C GLU A 207 -16.20 -16.15 -8.66
N ILE A 208 -15.17 -16.04 -7.83
CA ILE A 208 -13.97 -16.86 -7.95
C ILE A 208 -14.28 -18.18 -7.24
N LYS A 209 -14.40 -19.25 -7.99
CA LYS A 209 -14.42 -20.59 -7.40
C LYS A 209 -12.99 -20.94 -7.00
N VAL A 210 -12.70 -20.85 -5.72
CA VAL A 210 -11.41 -21.28 -5.13
C VAL A 210 -11.21 -22.79 -5.37
N GLU A 211 -12.30 -23.56 -5.55
CA GLU A 211 -12.31 -25.00 -5.77
C GLU A 211 -11.57 -25.43 -7.05
N GLU A 212 -11.69 -24.68 -8.17
CA GLU A 212 -10.99 -25.03 -9.42
C GLU A 212 -9.46 -24.84 -9.35
N GLN A 213 -8.99 -24.03 -8.42
CA GLN A 213 -7.55 -23.90 -8.17
C GLN A 213 -7.03 -24.95 -7.18
N GLU A 214 -7.87 -25.48 -6.29
CA GLU A 214 -7.51 -26.57 -5.38
C GLU A 214 -7.59 -27.94 -6.09
N GLU A 215 -8.55 -28.21 -6.99
CA GLU A 215 -8.61 -29.48 -7.75
C GLU A 215 -7.38 -29.70 -8.63
N ASN A 216 -6.85 -28.66 -9.27
CA ASN A 216 -5.57 -28.74 -10.01
C ASN A 216 -4.33 -28.85 -9.10
N ARG A 217 -4.48 -28.64 -7.78
CA ARG A 217 -3.40 -28.78 -6.78
C ARG A 217 -3.44 -30.10 -6.01
N LEU A 218 -4.58 -30.82 -6.01
CA LEU A 218 -4.78 -32.04 -5.23
C LEU A 218 -4.01 -33.26 -5.77
N ASP A 219 -3.54 -33.22 -7.02
CA ASP A 219 -2.72 -34.28 -7.60
C ASP A 219 -1.24 -34.25 -7.20
N THR A 220 -0.79 -33.20 -6.54
CA THR A 220 0.54 -33.14 -5.97
C THR A 220 0.47 -33.17 -4.44
N LYS A 221 0.64 -34.35 -3.84
CA LYS A 221 0.92 -34.48 -2.40
C LYS A 221 2.15 -33.61 -2.10
N LEU A 222 1.90 -32.42 -1.50
CA LEU A 222 2.97 -31.55 -1.05
C LEU A 222 3.86 -32.32 -0.08
N PRO A 223 5.19 -32.37 -0.29
CA PRO A 223 6.09 -32.91 0.72
C PRO A 223 5.90 -32.09 1.99
N ALA A 224 5.83 -32.76 3.13
CA ALA A 224 5.63 -32.14 4.46
C ALA A 224 6.82 -31.27 4.92
N THR A 225 7.63 -30.76 4.00
CA THR A 225 8.75 -29.86 4.28
C THR A 225 8.24 -28.43 4.40
N SER A 226 8.43 -27.85 5.57
CA SER A 226 8.07 -26.45 5.85
C SER A 226 8.78 -25.49 4.90
N MET A 227 8.09 -24.44 4.40
CA MET A 227 8.66 -23.33 3.62
C MET A 227 9.90 -22.72 4.28
N TRP A 228 9.95 -22.71 5.60
CA TRP A 228 11.07 -22.21 6.40
C TRP A 228 12.39 -22.99 6.23
N ARG A 229 12.37 -24.18 5.62
CA ARG A 229 13.58 -24.92 5.26
C ARG A 229 14.24 -24.43 3.97
N HIS A 230 13.54 -23.64 3.17
CA HIS A 230 14.09 -23.04 1.94
C HIS A 230 14.84 -21.76 2.27
N GLY A 231 16.17 -21.78 2.24
CA GLY A 231 17.02 -20.64 2.59
C GLY A 231 16.76 -19.39 1.73
N GLN A 232 16.28 -19.55 0.50
CA GLN A 232 15.87 -18.46 -0.36
C GLN A 232 14.65 -17.72 0.22
N PHE A 233 13.63 -18.46 0.65
CA PHE A 233 12.44 -17.91 1.27
C PHE A 233 12.79 -17.15 2.57
N VAL A 234 13.58 -17.76 3.44
CA VAL A 234 14.00 -17.13 4.71
C VAL A 234 14.77 -15.83 4.46
N ARG A 235 15.71 -15.85 3.51
CA ARG A 235 16.46 -14.63 3.13
C ARG A 235 15.53 -13.54 2.57
N ALA A 236 14.55 -13.90 1.75
CA ALA A 236 13.57 -12.96 1.22
C ALA A 236 12.71 -12.36 2.33
N VAL A 237 12.26 -13.17 3.31
CA VAL A 237 11.51 -12.68 4.47
C VAL A 237 12.33 -11.67 5.29
N ILE A 238 13.60 -11.97 5.57
CA ILE A 238 14.49 -11.06 6.30
C ILE A 238 14.72 -9.78 5.50
N ALA A 239 15.02 -9.89 4.21
CA ALA A 239 15.23 -8.75 3.33
C ALA A 239 13.97 -7.86 3.26
N GLN A 240 12.79 -8.49 3.14
CA GLN A 240 11.51 -7.80 3.11
C GLN A 240 11.24 -7.05 4.42
N PHE A 241 11.51 -7.69 5.56
CA PHE A 241 11.38 -7.06 6.87
C PHE A 241 12.29 -5.82 6.99
N CYS A 242 13.58 -5.96 6.65
CA CYS A 242 14.53 -4.84 6.68
C CYS A 242 14.11 -3.70 5.74
N TYR A 243 13.67 -4.06 4.53
CA TYR A 243 13.18 -3.09 3.55
C TYR A 243 11.95 -2.33 4.06
N CYS A 244 10.93 -3.05 4.56
CA CYS A 244 9.72 -2.42 5.08
C CYS A 244 10.01 -1.50 6.27
N ALA A 245 10.92 -1.90 7.16
CA ALA A 245 11.34 -1.07 8.29
C ALA A 245 12.01 0.23 7.81
N ALA A 246 12.95 0.14 6.86
CA ALA A 246 13.62 1.30 6.28
C ALA A 246 12.64 2.21 5.54
N GLN A 247 11.81 1.66 4.66
CA GLN A 247 10.83 2.43 3.89
C GLN A 247 9.85 3.17 4.80
N THR A 248 9.28 2.48 5.79
CA THR A 248 8.33 3.07 6.72
C THR A 248 8.97 4.21 7.50
N GLY A 249 10.20 4.02 8.00
CA GLY A 249 10.95 5.05 8.70
C GLY A 249 11.18 6.29 7.83
N ILE A 250 11.68 6.11 6.61
CA ILE A 250 11.96 7.20 5.68
C ILE A 250 10.70 7.97 5.33
N PHE A 251 9.61 7.28 4.97
CA PHE A 251 8.36 7.93 4.54
C PHE A 251 7.69 8.68 5.69
N SER A 252 7.60 8.05 6.86
CA SER A 252 6.90 8.61 8.02
C SER A 252 7.61 9.82 8.65
N PHE A 253 8.93 9.86 8.56
CA PHE A 253 9.72 10.97 9.12
C PHE A 253 10.20 11.97 8.05
N PHE A 254 9.76 11.83 6.80
CA PHE A 254 10.14 12.74 5.72
C PHE A 254 9.83 14.20 6.04
N ILE A 255 8.59 14.50 6.46
CA ILE A 255 8.17 15.86 6.80
C ILE A 255 9.01 16.42 7.94
N ASN A 256 9.28 15.60 8.97
CA ASN A 256 10.16 16.00 10.08
C ASN A 256 11.56 16.38 9.59
N TYR A 257 12.13 15.51 8.73
CA TYR A 257 13.48 15.71 8.23
C TYR A 257 13.60 16.99 7.40
N VAL A 258 12.67 17.20 6.48
CA VAL A 258 12.69 18.38 5.60
C VAL A 258 12.47 19.68 6.36
N THR A 259 11.55 19.71 7.33
CA THR A 259 11.30 20.90 8.18
C THR A 259 12.41 21.16 9.20
N GLU A 260 13.24 20.18 9.52
CA GLU A 260 14.45 20.37 10.34
C GLU A 260 15.63 20.88 9.52
N LEU A 261 15.74 20.49 8.23
CA LEU A 261 16.74 21.03 7.32
C LEU A 261 16.48 22.48 6.95
N ASP A 262 15.22 22.86 6.81
CA ASP A 262 14.78 24.22 6.52
C ASP A 262 13.66 24.63 7.50
N PRO A 263 14.02 25.31 8.60
CA PRO A 263 13.05 25.75 9.61
C PRO A 263 12.01 26.77 9.10
N GLN A 264 12.21 27.37 7.94
CA GLN A 264 11.22 28.27 7.33
C GLN A 264 10.18 27.51 6.52
N MET A 265 10.43 26.25 6.19
CA MET A 265 9.51 25.42 5.42
C MET A 265 8.31 24.99 6.27
N THR A 266 7.13 25.26 5.76
CA THR A 266 5.88 24.82 6.40
C THR A 266 5.62 23.33 6.21
N ASN A 267 4.87 22.72 7.13
CA ASN A 267 4.47 21.31 7.02
C ASN A 267 3.64 21.05 5.72
N ILE A 268 2.88 22.06 5.25
CA ILE A 268 2.13 21.97 3.99
C ILE A 268 3.07 21.87 2.79
N GLU A 269 4.10 22.72 2.75
CA GLU A 269 5.12 22.68 1.69
C GLU A 269 5.88 21.37 1.72
N ALA A 270 6.31 20.91 2.89
CA ALA A 270 6.97 19.62 3.07
C ALA A 270 6.10 18.44 2.59
N SER A 271 4.77 18.49 2.84
CA SER A 271 3.82 17.48 2.34
C SER A 271 3.68 17.51 0.82
N ARG A 272 3.70 18.70 0.19
CA ARG A 272 3.70 18.83 -1.27
C ARG A 272 4.98 18.27 -1.88
N ILE A 273 6.11 18.52 -1.24
CA ILE A 273 7.41 17.98 -1.65
C ILE A 273 7.42 16.45 -1.52
N LEU A 274 6.87 15.89 -0.44
CA LEU A 274 6.72 14.45 -0.30
C LEU A 274 5.90 13.87 -1.47
N ALA A 275 4.77 14.49 -1.80
CA ALA A 275 3.88 14.03 -2.86
C ALA A 275 4.53 14.10 -4.25
N PHE A 276 5.01 15.27 -4.65
CA PHE A 276 5.52 15.53 -6.01
C PHE A 276 7.01 15.23 -6.17
N GLY A 277 7.80 15.30 -5.09
CA GLY A 277 9.20 14.90 -5.09
C GLY A 277 9.33 13.39 -4.80
N GLY A 278 9.04 12.98 -3.57
CA GLY A 278 9.25 11.61 -3.11
C GLY A 278 8.35 10.59 -3.80
N MET A 279 7.03 10.70 -3.60
CA MET A 279 6.08 9.68 -4.08
C MET A 279 5.96 9.64 -5.62
N ALA A 280 6.10 10.78 -6.30
CA ALA A 280 6.14 10.78 -7.76
C ALA A 280 7.39 10.08 -8.30
N LEU A 281 8.58 10.31 -7.70
CA LEU A 281 9.81 9.58 -8.04
C LEU A 281 9.70 8.09 -7.73
N PHE A 282 9.04 7.72 -6.63
CA PHE A 282 8.74 6.33 -6.31
C PHE A 282 7.88 5.67 -7.39
N MET A 283 6.83 6.34 -7.86
CA MET A 283 5.99 5.85 -8.95
C MET A 283 6.76 5.73 -10.27
N ILE A 284 7.55 6.75 -10.62
CA ILE A 284 8.40 6.74 -11.83
C ILE A 284 9.43 5.61 -11.75
N GLY A 285 10.07 5.42 -10.60
CA GLY A 285 11.02 4.34 -10.37
C GLY A 285 10.40 2.95 -10.54
N ARG A 286 9.16 2.76 -10.07
CA ARG A 286 8.41 1.51 -10.24
C ARG A 286 8.09 1.22 -11.71
N LEU A 287 7.66 2.23 -12.46
CA LEU A 287 7.38 2.09 -13.90
C LEU A 287 8.65 1.82 -14.71
N SER A 288 9.69 2.62 -14.49
CA SER A 288 10.97 2.48 -15.19
C SER A 288 11.68 1.16 -14.84
N GLY A 289 11.65 0.76 -13.58
CA GLY A 289 12.20 -0.52 -13.12
C GLY A 289 11.48 -1.71 -13.75
N SER A 290 10.15 -1.69 -13.78
CA SER A 290 9.34 -2.73 -14.44
C SER A 290 9.66 -2.82 -15.94
N PHE A 291 9.92 -1.69 -16.60
CA PHE A 291 10.34 -1.66 -18.00
C PHE A 291 11.76 -2.21 -18.19
N THR A 292 12.69 -1.84 -17.31
CA THR A 292 14.10 -2.28 -17.35
C THR A 292 14.24 -3.78 -17.15
N MET A 293 13.33 -4.40 -16.37
CA MET A 293 13.30 -5.87 -16.16
C MET A 293 13.06 -6.67 -17.46
N LYS A 294 12.65 -6.03 -18.57
CA LYS A 294 12.58 -6.70 -19.87
C LYS A 294 13.95 -7.06 -20.43
N TRP A 295 15.00 -6.33 -20.03
CA TRP A 295 16.37 -6.50 -20.53
C TRP A 295 17.36 -6.93 -19.46
N MET A 296 17.04 -6.73 -18.18
CA MET A 296 17.91 -7.05 -17.05
C MET A 296 17.20 -8.01 -16.09
N ALA A 297 17.90 -9.06 -15.65
CA ALA A 297 17.37 -9.99 -14.66
C ALA A 297 16.95 -9.25 -13.38
N PRO A 298 15.75 -9.54 -12.82
CA PRO A 298 15.21 -8.85 -11.65
C PRO A 298 16.16 -8.79 -10.46
N GLY A 299 16.89 -9.88 -10.18
CA GLY A 299 17.86 -9.92 -9.08
C GLY A 299 19.05 -8.98 -9.28
N LYS A 300 19.55 -8.83 -10.51
CA LYS A 300 20.63 -7.86 -10.82
C LYS A 300 20.14 -6.44 -10.67
N LEU A 301 18.95 -6.14 -11.19
CA LEU A 301 18.35 -4.81 -11.06
C LEU A 301 18.11 -4.45 -9.61
N LEU A 302 17.57 -5.37 -8.81
CA LEU A 302 17.37 -5.21 -7.37
C LEU A 302 18.69 -4.87 -6.66
N THR A 303 19.79 -5.59 -7.00
CA THR A 303 21.11 -5.33 -6.41
C THR A 303 21.60 -3.91 -6.71
N TRP A 304 21.48 -3.46 -7.97
CA TRP A 304 21.89 -2.10 -8.34
C TRP A 304 21.04 -1.03 -7.64
N PHE A 305 19.73 -1.22 -7.56
CA PHE A 305 18.83 -0.31 -6.88
C PHE A 305 19.14 -0.25 -5.38
N ALA A 306 19.37 -1.40 -4.74
CA ALA A 306 19.70 -1.46 -3.32
C ALA A 306 21.05 -0.79 -3.01
N LEU A 307 22.07 -0.98 -3.85
CA LEU A 307 23.37 -0.32 -3.70
C LEU A 307 23.25 1.20 -3.90
N ALA A 308 22.53 1.64 -4.92
CA ALA A 308 22.31 3.06 -5.17
C ALA A 308 21.54 3.72 -4.02
N ASP A 309 20.52 3.04 -3.49
CA ASP A 309 19.76 3.52 -2.33
C ASP A 309 20.63 3.61 -1.07
N ALA A 310 21.45 2.59 -0.82
CA ALA A 310 22.40 2.62 0.30
C ALA A 310 23.38 3.80 0.20
N ILE A 311 23.85 4.15 -1.01
CA ILE A 311 24.69 5.33 -1.24
C ILE A 311 23.87 6.61 -0.97
N CYS A 312 22.64 6.70 -1.45
CA CYS A 312 21.76 7.84 -1.17
C CYS A 312 21.56 8.02 0.34
N MET A 313 21.28 6.93 1.08
CA MET A 313 21.09 6.99 2.51
C MET A 313 22.40 7.37 3.26
N ALA A 314 23.54 6.89 2.81
CA ALA A 314 24.83 7.32 3.34
C ALA A 314 25.03 8.83 3.15
N LEU A 315 24.70 9.37 1.96
CA LEU A 315 24.74 10.81 1.71
C LEU A 315 23.76 11.59 2.59
N VAL A 316 22.56 11.06 2.84
CA VAL A 316 21.59 11.67 3.77
C VAL A 316 22.18 11.79 5.19
N ILE A 317 22.94 10.78 5.64
CA ILE A 317 23.53 10.75 6.98
C ILE A 317 24.73 11.69 7.11
N VAL A 318 25.61 11.72 6.10
CA VAL A 318 26.90 12.44 6.20
C VAL A 318 26.85 13.87 5.68
N SER A 319 25.86 14.23 4.86
CA SER A 319 25.71 15.58 4.32
C SER A 319 24.57 16.32 4.99
N ALA A 320 24.53 17.64 4.80
CA ALA A 320 23.46 18.51 5.29
C ALA A 320 22.91 19.39 4.16
N GLY A 321 21.74 19.98 4.38
CA GLY A 321 21.14 20.94 3.47
C GLY A 321 20.69 20.30 2.16
N THR A 322 20.92 20.98 1.06
CA THR A 322 20.38 20.64 -0.27
C THR A 322 20.83 19.28 -0.80
N ILE A 323 22.09 18.89 -0.55
CA ILE A 323 22.63 17.59 -1.01
C ILE A 323 21.89 16.44 -0.33
N SER A 324 21.69 16.51 0.97
CA SER A 324 20.96 15.52 1.74
C SER A 324 19.51 15.39 1.27
N LEU A 325 18.86 16.50 0.97
CA LEU A 325 17.48 16.54 0.49
C LEU A 325 17.35 15.87 -0.90
N TYR A 326 18.24 16.17 -1.84
CA TYR A 326 18.22 15.51 -3.15
C TYR A 326 18.56 14.02 -3.07
N ALA A 327 19.50 13.63 -2.20
CA ALA A 327 19.79 12.23 -1.96
C ALA A 327 18.57 11.48 -1.43
N LEU A 328 17.82 12.12 -0.51
CA LEU A 328 16.56 11.57 0.01
C LEU A 328 15.51 11.40 -1.10
N TYR A 329 15.34 12.36 -2.01
CA TYR A 329 14.39 12.21 -3.13
C TYR A 329 14.79 11.08 -4.08
N ILE A 330 16.06 10.98 -4.42
CA ILE A 330 16.56 9.93 -5.32
C ILE A 330 16.39 8.55 -4.67
N SER A 331 16.50 8.45 -3.36
CA SER A 331 16.23 7.22 -2.61
C SER A 331 14.81 6.68 -2.86
N PHE A 332 13.77 7.54 -2.91
CA PHE A 332 12.41 7.10 -3.24
C PHE A 332 12.34 6.38 -4.59
N PHE A 333 13.10 6.86 -5.58
CA PHE A 333 13.17 6.19 -6.88
C PHE A 333 13.77 4.78 -6.76
N PHE A 334 14.88 4.62 -6.05
CA PHE A 334 15.54 3.33 -5.92
C PHE A 334 14.77 2.35 -5.02
N MET A 335 14.11 2.81 -3.97
CA MET A 335 13.26 1.96 -3.13
C MET A 335 12.06 1.37 -3.88
N SER A 336 11.61 1.98 -4.97
CA SER A 336 10.32 1.71 -5.60
C SER A 336 10.06 0.27 -6.03
N ILE A 337 11.08 -0.45 -6.55
CA ILE A 337 10.96 -1.82 -7.04
C ILE A 337 11.34 -2.89 -6.02
N MET A 338 11.91 -2.48 -4.88
CA MET A 338 12.50 -3.45 -3.94
C MET A 338 11.44 -4.39 -3.37
N PHE A 339 10.32 -3.88 -2.87
CA PHE A 339 9.26 -4.69 -2.27
C PHE A 339 8.76 -5.80 -3.20
N PRO A 340 8.24 -5.49 -4.40
CA PRO A 340 7.69 -6.53 -5.28
C PRO A 340 8.77 -7.48 -5.80
N THR A 341 10.00 -6.99 -5.99
CA THR A 341 11.08 -7.83 -6.52
C THR A 341 11.62 -8.79 -5.47
N ILE A 342 11.81 -8.36 -4.22
CA ILE A 342 12.21 -9.24 -3.10
C ILE A 342 11.15 -10.33 -2.91
N PHE A 343 9.88 -9.96 -2.91
CA PHE A 343 8.77 -10.90 -2.78
C PHE A 343 8.76 -11.93 -3.91
N ALA A 344 8.83 -11.48 -5.17
CA ALA A 344 8.82 -12.36 -6.33
C ALA A 344 10.02 -13.34 -6.34
N LEU A 345 11.22 -12.84 -6.07
CA LEU A 345 12.42 -13.68 -5.98
C LEU A 345 12.37 -14.65 -4.79
N GLY A 346 11.70 -14.26 -3.69
CA GLY A 346 11.53 -15.13 -2.53
C GLY A 346 10.65 -16.34 -2.80
N LEU A 347 9.69 -16.21 -3.71
CA LEU A 347 8.75 -17.25 -4.12
C LEU A 347 9.21 -18.02 -5.37
N GLU A 348 10.22 -17.53 -6.09
CA GLU A 348 10.73 -18.18 -7.30
C GLU A 348 11.22 -19.59 -7.00
N GLY A 349 10.73 -20.57 -7.77
CA GLY A 349 11.08 -21.99 -7.59
C GLY A 349 10.42 -22.69 -6.41
N MET A 350 9.55 -22.01 -5.66
CA MET A 350 8.83 -22.61 -4.53
C MET A 350 7.68 -23.56 -4.96
N GLY A 351 7.30 -23.55 -6.26
CA GLY A 351 6.32 -24.46 -6.84
C GLY A 351 5.00 -24.49 -6.09
N ALA A 352 4.64 -25.65 -5.54
CA ALA A 352 3.38 -25.87 -4.84
C ALA A 352 3.22 -25.10 -3.51
N TYR A 353 4.25 -24.37 -3.05
CA TYR A 353 4.19 -23.50 -1.86
C TYR A 353 3.82 -22.04 -2.21
N THR A 354 3.62 -21.68 -3.48
CA THR A 354 3.31 -20.31 -3.92
C THR A 354 1.83 -20.06 -4.14
#